data_0455a3e7ae7fad33f846880f893affec
#
_entry.id   0455a3e7ae7fad33f846880f893affec
#
_cell.length_a   1.000
_cell.length_b   1.000
_cell.length_c   1.000
_cell.angle_alpha   90.00
_cell.angle_beta   90.00
_cell.angle_gamma   90.00
#
_symmetry.space_group_name_H-M   'P 1'
#
loop_
_entity.id
_entity.type
_entity.pdbx_description
1 polymer ?
#
loop_
_entity_poly.entity_id
_entity_poly.type
_entity_poly.pdbx_seq_one_letter_code
_entity_poly.pdbx_strand_id
1 'polypeptide(L)'
;FNLLICVCWTHRLKTSKMSKVLILIPSRMAAQRLPGKPLLEIRNIPIISHVVKRGQETGLGDVVVCAEDEEIVSAVEKNGGRAILTGSYHKNGTERIYEGLKKLQIEDVDYVISLQGDEPEINPEDIKNLYRCVNENDSDIGTLAAKINEDKIFENENVVKVKTQEKLKENNFVLALDFSRKDISKESSNVYHHIGIYCYKVSILKKYVNLK
;
A
#
# COMPACT_ATOMS: atom_id res chain seq x y z
N PHE A 1 -8.37 14.64 -4.42
CA PHE A 1 -8.60 13.21 -4.75
C PHE A 1 -9.95 12.82 -4.16
N ASN A 2 -11.00 12.80 -4.99
CA ASN A 2 -12.31 12.39 -4.53
C ASN A 2 -12.57 10.96 -4.99
N LEU A 3 -12.82 10.07 -4.06
CA LEU A 3 -13.25 8.69 -4.18
C LEU A 3 -12.13 7.65 -4.29
N LEU A 4 -11.55 7.27 -3.17
CA LEU A 4 -10.79 6.04 -3.02
C LEU A 4 -11.76 4.89 -2.71
N ILE A 5 -11.59 3.78 -3.41
CA ILE A 5 -12.53 2.66 -3.40
C ILE A 5 -11.74 1.38 -3.21
N CYS A 6 -12.22 0.51 -2.31
CA CYS A 6 -11.56 -0.74 -1.99
C CYS A 6 -11.90 -1.85 -2.99
N VAL A 7 -10.91 -2.63 -3.39
CA VAL A 7 -11.03 -3.75 -4.32
C VAL A 7 -10.47 -5.01 -3.66
N CYS A 8 -11.21 -6.13 -3.67
CA CYS A 8 -10.82 -7.36 -2.99
C CYS A 8 -10.68 -8.58 -3.90
N TRP A 9 -10.16 -9.67 -3.35
CA TRP A 9 -9.97 -10.93 -4.07
C TRP A 9 -10.77 -12.14 -3.53
N THR A 10 -11.38 -12.11 -2.34
CA THR A 10 -12.23 -13.23 -1.83
C THR A 10 -13.16 -12.78 -0.70
N HIS A 11 -14.31 -13.50 -0.51
CA HIS A 11 -15.30 -13.24 0.54
C HIS A 11 -15.43 -14.40 1.56
N ARG A 12 -15.42 -14.06 2.85
CA ARG A 12 -15.86 -14.92 3.97
C ARG A 12 -16.45 -14.09 5.12
N LEU A 13 -17.45 -14.61 5.85
CA LEU A 13 -18.07 -13.95 7.00
C LEU A 13 -17.27 -14.16 8.29
N LYS A 14 -17.11 -13.14 9.14
CA LYS A 14 -16.24 -13.15 10.32
C LYS A 14 -16.94 -12.75 11.62
N THR A 15 -16.49 -13.34 12.73
CA THR A 15 -16.79 -12.95 14.12
C THR A 15 -15.75 -11.95 14.64
N SER A 16 -16.18 -10.92 15.37
CA SER A 16 -15.37 -9.76 15.76
C SER A 16 -14.34 -10.07 16.86
N LYS A 17 -13.08 -10.27 16.48
CA LYS A 17 -11.91 -10.08 17.34
C LYS A 17 -11.24 -8.76 16.91
N MET A 18 -10.76 -7.94 17.85
CA MET A 18 -9.91 -6.79 17.49
C MET A 18 -8.64 -7.30 16.83
N SER A 19 -8.46 -6.99 15.54
CA SER A 19 -7.33 -7.45 14.75
C SER A 19 -6.15 -6.52 14.91
N LYS A 20 -4.95 -7.09 15.08
CA LYS A 20 -3.70 -6.31 15.20
C LYS A 20 -3.18 -5.96 13.81
N VAL A 21 -2.99 -4.67 13.55
CA VAL A 21 -2.53 -4.12 12.27
C VAL A 21 -1.11 -3.61 12.40
N LEU A 22 -0.29 -3.83 11.37
CA LEU A 22 1.04 -3.27 11.21
C LEU A 22 1.13 -2.53 9.88
N ILE A 23 1.60 -1.29 9.89
CA ILE A 23 1.82 -0.50 8.68
C ILE A 23 3.29 -0.55 8.32
N LEU A 24 3.61 -1.06 7.14
CA LEU A 24 4.98 -1.19 6.62
C LEU A 24 5.16 -0.35 5.36
N ILE A 25 6.26 0.40 5.30
CA ILE A 25 6.57 1.32 4.21
C ILE A 25 7.87 0.86 3.55
N PRO A 26 7.82 0.15 2.40
CA PRO A 26 9.03 -0.21 1.68
C PRO A 26 9.68 1.04 1.08
N SER A 27 11.01 1.18 1.23
CA SER A 27 11.75 2.32 0.71
C SER A 27 13.15 1.95 0.25
N ARG A 28 13.64 2.63 -0.81
CA ARG A 28 15.01 2.50 -1.33
C ARG A 28 15.44 3.76 -2.07
N MET A 29 16.74 4.02 -2.09
CA MET A 29 17.31 5.15 -2.83
C MET A 29 17.30 4.93 -4.34
N ALA A 30 17.44 3.69 -4.80
CA ALA A 30 17.54 3.31 -6.20
C ALA A 30 16.18 3.33 -6.92
N ALA A 31 15.54 4.50 -7.02
CA ALA A 31 14.34 4.69 -7.84
C ALA A 31 14.76 5.06 -9.28
N GLN A 32 14.30 4.30 -10.29
CA GLN A 32 14.70 4.52 -11.69
C GLN A 32 14.36 5.92 -12.22
N ARG A 33 13.20 6.49 -11.81
CA ARG A 33 12.70 7.80 -12.29
C ARG A 33 13.24 9.00 -11.51
N LEU A 34 13.48 8.84 -10.22
CA LEU A 34 13.98 9.91 -9.35
C LEU A 34 14.82 9.29 -8.22
N PRO A 35 16.13 9.10 -8.43
CA PRO A 35 17.04 8.60 -7.40
C PRO A 35 17.00 9.51 -6.16
N GLY A 36 17.05 8.90 -4.97
CA GLY A 36 17.02 9.64 -3.72
C GLY A 36 15.65 10.23 -3.34
N LYS A 37 14.58 9.93 -4.09
CA LYS A 37 13.23 10.47 -3.84
C LYS A 37 12.78 10.42 -2.37
N PRO A 38 13.01 9.34 -1.60
CA PRO A 38 12.57 9.28 -0.21
C PRO A 38 13.15 10.37 0.68
N LEU A 39 14.36 10.86 0.36
CA LEU A 39 15.08 11.89 1.12
C LEU A 39 14.89 13.30 0.58
N LEU A 40 14.22 13.49 -0.56
CA LEU A 40 13.84 14.81 -1.02
C LEU A 40 12.90 15.46 0.00
N GLU A 41 13.08 16.76 0.25
CA GLU A 41 12.37 17.46 1.30
C GLU A 41 11.17 18.25 0.78
N ILE A 42 10.07 18.17 1.52
CA ILE A 42 8.93 19.06 1.45
C ILE A 42 8.87 19.82 2.77
N ARG A 43 9.02 21.15 2.73
CA ARG A 43 9.07 22.00 3.94
C ARG A 43 10.13 21.54 4.96
N ASN A 44 11.32 21.22 4.49
CA ASN A 44 12.46 20.75 5.29
C ASN A 44 12.22 19.39 6.01
N ILE A 45 11.30 18.59 5.53
CA ILE A 45 11.01 17.23 6.04
C ILE A 45 11.10 16.25 4.88
N PRO A 46 11.85 15.14 4.99
CA PRO A 46 11.95 14.13 3.95
C PRO A 46 10.58 13.56 3.56
N ILE A 47 10.38 13.28 2.27
CA ILE A 47 9.14 12.68 1.76
C ILE A 47 8.75 11.44 2.55
N ILE A 48 9.70 10.56 2.84
CA ILE A 48 9.44 9.34 3.61
C ILE A 48 8.87 9.62 5.00
N SER A 49 9.33 10.70 5.66
CA SER A 49 8.86 11.09 6.99
C SER A 49 7.42 11.65 6.95
N HIS A 50 7.01 12.29 5.85
CA HIS A 50 5.62 12.65 5.63
C HIS A 50 4.73 11.41 5.50
N VAL A 51 5.19 10.39 4.76
CA VAL A 51 4.43 9.13 4.62
C VAL A 51 4.28 8.42 5.96
N VAL A 52 5.37 8.37 6.77
CA VAL A 52 5.32 7.83 8.14
C VAL A 52 4.24 8.53 8.96
N LYS A 53 4.21 9.87 8.93
CA LYS A 53 3.21 10.66 9.64
C LYS A 53 1.79 10.33 9.20
N ARG A 54 1.54 10.18 7.87
CA ARG A 54 0.23 9.75 7.38
C ARG A 54 -0.19 8.39 7.89
N GLY A 55 0.75 7.43 7.94
CA GLY A 55 0.51 6.13 8.56
C GLY A 55 0.15 6.25 10.04
N GLN A 56 0.89 7.04 10.81
CA GLN A 56 0.64 7.27 12.25
C GLN A 56 -0.70 7.94 12.52
N GLU A 57 -1.12 8.90 11.68
CA GLU A 57 -2.41 9.59 11.78
C GLU A 57 -3.61 8.65 11.62
N THR A 58 -3.43 7.44 11.08
CA THR A 58 -4.49 6.43 11.03
C THR A 58 -4.86 5.88 12.42
N GLY A 59 -3.92 5.81 13.34
CA GLY A 59 -4.13 5.17 14.64
C GLY A 59 -4.39 3.65 14.58
N LEU A 60 -4.17 2.99 13.43
CA LEU A 60 -4.47 1.56 13.25
C LEU A 60 -3.45 0.64 13.91
N GLY A 61 -2.20 1.08 14.05
CA GLY A 61 -1.11 0.28 14.62
C GLY A 61 0.26 0.91 14.41
N ASP A 62 1.31 0.15 14.71
CA ASP A 62 2.68 0.61 14.54
C ASP A 62 3.00 0.86 13.06
N VAL A 63 3.82 1.91 12.81
CA VAL A 63 4.30 2.29 11.47
C VAL A 63 5.80 2.11 11.41
N VAL A 64 6.30 1.28 10.49
CA VAL A 64 7.73 1.01 10.34
C VAL A 64 8.16 1.10 8.88
N VAL A 65 9.22 1.85 8.62
CA VAL A 65 9.87 1.89 7.30
C VAL A 65 10.80 0.69 7.15
N CYS A 66 10.64 -0.05 6.07
CA CYS A 66 11.53 -1.15 5.66
C CYS A 66 12.47 -0.59 4.58
N ALA A 67 13.63 -0.11 5.01
CA ALA A 67 14.58 0.61 4.16
C ALA A 67 15.69 -0.32 3.63
N GLU A 68 16.13 -0.07 2.38
CA GLU A 68 17.34 -0.71 1.83
C GLU A 68 18.61 0.01 2.30
N ASP A 69 18.53 1.29 2.54
CA ASP A 69 19.65 2.21 2.72
C ASP A 69 19.66 2.78 4.15
N GLU A 70 20.84 2.85 4.78
CA GLU A 70 21.00 3.38 6.14
C GLU A 70 20.66 4.87 6.23
N GLU A 71 20.87 5.63 5.13
CA GLU A 71 20.50 7.04 5.07
C GLU A 71 18.99 7.23 5.24
N ILE A 72 18.17 6.32 4.69
CA ILE A 72 16.71 6.36 4.87
C ILE A 72 16.37 6.04 6.33
N VAL A 73 17.00 5.02 6.94
CA VAL A 73 16.79 4.69 8.35
C VAL A 73 17.08 5.91 9.23
N SER A 74 18.27 6.48 9.06
CA SER A 74 18.72 7.66 9.84
C SER A 74 17.78 8.86 9.68
N ALA A 75 17.31 9.13 8.45
CA ALA A 75 16.38 10.22 8.18
C ALA A 75 15.01 10.01 8.85
N VAL A 76 14.49 8.79 8.83
CA VAL A 76 13.22 8.45 9.47
C VAL A 76 13.31 8.59 10.99
N GLU A 77 14.37 8.04 11.61
CA GLU A 77 14.58 8.09 13.06
C GLU A 77 14.79 9.54 13.56
N LYS A 78 15.57 10.33 12.82
CA LYS A 78 15.77 11.75 13.12
C LYS A 78 14.46 12.55 13.13
N ASN A 79 13.46 12.11 12.36
CA ASN A 79 12.14 12.73 12.29
C ASN A 79 11.09 12.03 13.17
N GLY A 80 11.51 11.21 14.15
CA GLY A 80 10.63 10.58 15.13
C GLY A 80 9.83 9.36 14.60
N GLY A 81 10.22 8.82 13.44
CA GLY A 81 9.68 7.57 12.91
C GLY A 81 10.47 6.35 13.40
N ARG A 82 9.99 5.17 13.03
CA ARG A 82 10.67 3.89 13.24
C ARG A 82 11.04 3.28 11.90
N ALA A 83 12.28 2.83 11.77
CA ALA A 83 12.75 2.16 10.56
C ALA A 83 13.58 0.92 10.89
N ILE A 84 13.68 0.02 9.93
CA ILE A 84 14.59 -1.14 9.98
C ILE A 84 15.29 -1.30 8.65
N LEU A 85 16.54 -1.73 8.69
CA LEU A 85 17.30 -2.06 7.51
C LEU A 85 16.89 -3.43 6.96
N THR A 86 16.67 -3.51 5.64
CA THR A 86 16.33 -4.73 4.89
C THR A 86 17.35 -4.96 3.78
N GLY A 87 17.41 -6.20 3.26
CA GLY A 87 18.35 -6.54 2.21
C GLY A 87 18.10 -5.78 0.89
N SER A 88 19.17 -5.63 0.07
CA SER A 88 19.12 -5.00 -1.25
C SER A 88 18.63 -5.93 -2.37
N TYR A 89 18.50 -7.23 -2.10
CA TYR A 89 18.15 -8.28 -3.06
C TYR A 89 16.65 -8.37 -3.41
N HIS A 90 15.80 -7.59 -2.73
CA HIS A 90 14.35 -7.62 -2.98
C HIS A 90 13.97 -7.03 -4.32
N LYS A 91 13.19 -7.77 -5.11
CA LYS A 91 12.72 -7.36 -6.43
C LYS A 91 11.59 -6.34 -6.37
N ASN A 92 10.84 -6.31 -5.26
CA ASN A 92 9.67 -5.45 -5.09
C ASN A 92 9.41 -5.11 -3.61
N GLY A 93 8.51 -4.14 -3.37
CA GLY A 93 8.14 -3.70 -2.03
C GLY A 93 7.51 -4.79 -1.17
N THR A 94 6.76 -5.72 -1.76
CA THR A 94 6.08 -6.80 -1.02
C THR A 94 7.09 -7.78 -0.39
N GLU A 95 8.15 -8.13 -1.10
CA GLU A 95 9.24 -8.95 -0.56
C GLU A 95 9.96 -8.23 0.58
N ARG A 96 10.20 -6.92 0.43
CA ARG A 96 10.86 -6.08 1.44
C ARG A 96 10.04 -5.99 2.73
N ILE A 97 8.74 -5.69 2.64
CA ILE A 97 7.89 -5.63 3.84
C ILE A 97 7.75 -7.00 4.52
N TYR A 98 7.83 -8.09 3.77
CA TYR A 98 7.81 -9.43 4.35
C TYR A 98 9.08 -9.73 5.15
N GLU A 99 10.26 -9.32 4.65
CA GLU A 99 11.49 -9.37 5.46
C GLU A 99 11.35 -8.50 6.72
N GLY A 100 10.82 -7.28 6.55
CA GLY A 100 10.53 -6.37 7.65
C GLY A 100 9.65 -7.00 8.72
N LEU A 101 8.54 -7.61 8.32
CA LEU A 101 7.63 -8.31 9.22
C LEU A 101 8.35 -9.42 10.01
N LYS A 102 9.24 -10.19 9.37
CA LYS A 102 10.02 -11.24 10.05
C LYS A 102 11.03 -10.65 11.03
N LYS A 103 11.76 -9.60 10.63
CA LYS A 103 12.77 -8.96 11.49
C LYS A 103 12.17 -8.30 12.74
N LEU A 104 10.96 -7.74 12.61
CA LEU A 104 10.29 -7.10 13.73
C LEU A 104 9.85 -8.08 14.82
N GLN A 105 9.71 -9.37 14.52
CA GLN A 105 9.30 -10.42 15.47
C GLN A 105 8.04 -10.05 16.27
N ILE A 106 7.15 -9.26 15.67
CA ILE A 106 5.89 -8.87 16.31
C ILE A 106 4.91 -10.03 16.18
N GLU A 107 4.52 -10.59 17.31
CA GLU A 107 3.54 -11.68 17.40
C GLU A 107 2.11 -11.13 17.18
N ASP A 108 1.21 -12.02 16.74
CA ASP A 108 -0.23 -11.78 16.61
C ASP A 108 -0.64 -10.66 15.65
N VAL A 109 0.18 -10.32 14.65
CA VAL A 109 -0.23 -9.42 13.56
C VAL A 109 -1.19 -10.17 12.63
N ASP A 110 -2.42 -9.67 12.49
CA ASP A 110 -3.43 -10.22 11.58
C ASP A 110 -3.33 -9.63 10.18
N TYR A 111 -3.08 -8.32 10.10
CA TYR A 111 -3.02 -7.56 8.83
C TYR A 111 -1.75 -6.72 8.72
N VAL A 112 -1.21 -6.67 7.51
CA VAL A 112 -0.14 -5.75 7.12
C VAL A 112 -0.68 -4.77 6.09
N ILE A 113 -0.55 -3.47 6.34
CA ILE A 113 -0.81 -2.42 5.35
C ILE A 113 0.53 -1.99 4.76
N SER A 114 0.65 -2.09 3.43
CA SER A 114 1.80 -1.59 2.67
C SER A 114 1.50 -0.21 2.11
N LEU A 115 2.13 0.84 2.63
CA LEU A 115 2.08 2.18 2.06
C LEU A 115 3.24 2.38 1.10
N GLN A 116 3.02 3.15 0.02
CA GLN A 116 4.11 3.55 -0.86
C GLN A 116 4.93 4.68 -0.22
N GLY A 117 6.26 4.51 -0.17
CA GLY A 117 7.17 5.47 0.47
C GLY A 117 7.29 6.83 -0.23
N ASP A 118 6.56 7.04 -1.31
CA ASP A 118 6.60 8.23 -2.15
C ASP A 118 5.24 8.92 -2.36
N GLU A 119 4.26 8.60 -1.51
CA GLU A 119 2.91 9.21 -1.52
C GLU A 119 2.63 10.03 -0.23
N PRO A 120 3.26 11.20 -0.06
CA PRO A 120 3.15 12.01 1.17
C PRO A 120 1.77 12.62 1.39
N GLU A 121 0.93 12.69 0.35
CA GLU A 121 -0.40 13.29 0.40
C GLU A 121 -1.54 12.29 0.58
N ILE A 122 -1.24 11.02 0.82
CA ILE A 122 -2.27 10.01 1.06
C ILE A 122 -3.16 10.41 2.24
N ASN A 123 -4.48 10.31 2.07
CA ASN A 123 -5.41 10.61 3.14
C ASN A 123 -5.44 9.43 4.15
N PRO A 124 -5.18 9.66 5.45
CA PRO A 124 -5.28 8.62 6.48
C PRO A 124 -6.64 7.92 6.53
N GLU A 125 -7.74 8.62 6.23
CA GLU A 125 -9.08 8.03 6.19
C GLU A 125 -9.22 6.97 5.08
N ASP A 126 -8.55 7.14 3.95
CA ASP A 126 -8.56 6.12 2.89
C ASP A 126 -7.84 4.85 3.31
N ILE A 127 -6.76 4.98 4.09
CA ILE A 127 -6.05 3.84 4.68
C ILE A 127 -6.93 3.10 5.69
N LYS A 128 -7.64 3.85 6.56
CA LYS A 128 -8.61 3.27 7.52
C LYS A 128 -9.75 2.55 6.81
N ASN A 129 -10.29 3.17 5.76
CA ASN A 129 -11.37 2.59 4.96
C ASN A 129 -10.92 1.30 4.27
N LEU A 130 -9.71 1.26 3.70
CA LEU A 130 -9.13 0.06 3.12
C LEU A 130 -9.08 -1.09 4.14
N TYR A 131 -8.50 -0.83 5.32
CA TYR A 131 -8.44 -1.82 6.39
C TYR A 131 -9.83 -2.30 6.79
N ARG A 132 -10.78 -1.36 7.03
CA ARG A 132 -12.15 -1.69 7.40
C ARG A 132 -12.80 -2.61 6.38
N CYS A 133 -12.73 -2.26 5.09
CA CYS A 133 -13.31 -3.08 4.01
C CYS A 133 -12.70 -4.49 3.98
N VAL A 134 -11.37 -4.61 4.08
CA VAL A 134 -10.69 -5.91 4.10
C VAL A 134 -11.09 -6.74 5.31
N ASN A 135 -11.15 -6.13 6.50
CA ASN A 135 -11.49 -6.82 7.73
C ASN A 135 -12.97 -7.25 7.78
N GLU A 136 -13.91 -6.36 7.43
CA GLU A 136 -15.35 -6.64 7.43
C GLU A 136 -15.74 -7.73 6.42
N ASN A 137 -15.09 -7.77 5.27
CA ASN A 137 -15.36 -8.76 4.23
C ASN A 137 -14.46 -10.00 4.34
N ASP A 138 -13.65 -10.11 5.38
CA ASP A 138 -12.68 -11.19 5.60
C ASP A 138 -11.81 -11.50 4.36
N SER A 139 -11.46 -10.45 3.61
CA SER A 139 -10.74 -10.57 2.35
C SER A 139 -9.26 -10.82 2.56
N ASP A 140 -8.65 -11.56 1.65
CA ASP A 140 -7.23 -11.93 1.73
C ASP A 140 -6.32 -10.74 1.43
N ILE A 141 -6.68 -9.95 0.41
CA ILE A 141 -5.95 -8.75 -0.04
C ILE A 141 -6.96 -7.69 -0.45
N GLY A 142 -6.70 -6.45 -0.06
CA GLY A 142 -7.39 -5.27 -0.58
C GLY A 142 -6.40 -4.24 -1.10
N THR A 143 -6.86 -3.41 -2.02
CA THR A 143 -6.12 -2.25 -2.53
C THR A 143 -7.06 -1.10 -2.82
N LEU A 144 -6.50 0.06 -3.15
CA LEU A 144 -7.26 1.27 -3.46
C LEU A 144 -7.33 1.53 -4.96
N ALA A 145 -8.42 2.14 -5.40
CA ALA A 145 -8.59 2.59 -6.76
C ALA A 145 -9.28 3.95 -6.81
N ALA A 146 -8.96 4.77 -7.81
CA ALA A 146 -9.53 6.09 -8.02
C ALA A 146 -10.13 6.21 -9.42
N LYS A 147 -11.14 7.07 -9.58
CA LYS A 147 -11.68 7.38 -10.90
C LYS A 147 -10.62 7.98 -11.78
N ILE A 148 -10.64 7.61 -13.05
CA ILE A 148 -9.85 8.24 -14.10
C ILE A 148 -10.70 9.39 -14.67
N ASN A 149 -10.21 10.62 -14.51
CA ASN A 149 -10.91 11.83 -14.95
C ASN A 149 -10.35 12.40 -16.26
N GLU A 150 -9.23 11.87 -16.75
CA GLU A 150 -8.57 12.36 -17.96
C GLU A 150 -8.21 11.16 -18.86
N ASP A 151 -8.64 11.18 -20.12
CA ASP A 151 -8.45 10.06 -21.06
C ASP A 151 -6.98 9.71 -21.26
N LYS A 152 -6.07 10.70 -21.23
CA LYS A 152 -4.61 10.48 -21.34
C LYS A 152 -4.05 9.53 -20.25
N ILE A 153 -4.75 9.35 -19.13
CA ILE A 153 -4.34 8.42 -18.07
C ILE A 153 -4.49 6.97 -18.52
N PHE A 154 -5.46 6.66 -19.36
CA PHE A 154 -5.62 5.31 -19.91
C PHE A 154 -4.43 4.89 -20.77
N GLU A 155 -3.87 5.80 -21.55
CA GLU A 155 -2.73 5.56 -22.45
C GLU A 155 -1.38 5.56 -21.70
N ASN A 156 -1.33 6.12 -20.49
CA ASN A 156 -0.09 6.23 -19.72
C ASN A 156 0.31 4.88 -19.10
N GLU A 157 1.32 4.22 -19.65
CA GLU A 157 1.85 2.95 -19.15
C GLU A 157 2.51 3.03 -17.76
N ASN A 158 2.81 4.23 -17.26
CA ASN A 158 3.29 4.40 -15.89
C ASN A 158 2.17 4.30 -14.86
N VAL A 159 0.93 4.44 -15.28
CA VAL A 159 -0.27 4.29 -14.46
C VAL A 159 -0.80 2.88 -14.61
N VAL A 160 -0.93 2.17 -13.49
CA VAL A 160 -1.59 0.87 -13.45
C VAL A 160 -3.10 1.09 -13.43
N LYS A 161 -3.81 0.45 -14.35
CA LYS A 161 -5.27 0.42 -14.38
C LYS A 161 -5.76 -0.86 -13.72
N VAL A 162 -6.89 -0.80 -13.02
CA VAL A 162 -7.58 -1.96 -12.46
C VAL A 162 -8.97 -2.06 -13.08
N LYS A 163 -9.29 -3.26 -13.57
CA LYS A 163 -10.63 -3.63 -14.05
C LYS A 163 -11.38 -4.32 -12.93
N THR A 164 -12.61 -3.88 -12.67
CA THR A 164 -13.44 -4.43 -11.59
C THR A 164 -14.67 -5.14 -12.14
N GLN A 165 -15.21 -6.06 -11.35
CA GLN A 165 -16.42 -6.81 -11.70
C GLN A 165 -17.63 -5.89 -11.81
N GLU A 166 -17.74 -4.91 -10.92
CA GLU A 166 -18.85 -3.97 -10.85
C GLU A 166 -18.33 -2.54 -10.83
N LYS A 167 -19.23 -1.59 -11.08
CA LYS A 167 -18.93 -0.15 -10.96
C LYS A 167 -18.61 0.20 -9.51
N LEU A 168 -17.49 0.85 -9.33
CA LEU A 168 -17.08 1.35 -8.02
C LEU A 168 -17.99 2.50 -7.57
N LYS A 169 -18.47 2.41 -6.33
CA LYS A 169 -19.21 3.43 -5.62
C LYS A 169 -18.46 3.77 -4.34
N GLU A 170 -18.79 4.92 -3.75
CA GLU A 170 -18.21 5.32 -2.48
C GLU A 170 -18.43 4.25 -1.40
N ASN A 171 -17.38 3.91 -0.66
CA ASN A 171 -17.39 2.87 0.38
C ASN A 171 -17.80 1.46 -0.10
N ASN A 172 -17.72 1.18 -1.40
CA ASN A 172 -17.99 -0.15 -1.92
C ASN A 172 -16.70 -0.98 -2.01
N PHE A 173 -16.82 -2.29 -1.79
CA PHE A 173 -15.71 -3.24 -1.86
C PHE A 173 -16.02 -4.25 -2.97
N VAL A 174 -15.25 -4.22 -4.07
CA VAL A 174 -15.57 -4.90 -5.33
C VAL A 174 -14.40 -5.78 -5.75
N LEU A 175 -14.71 -6.89 -6.44
CA LEU A 175 -13.68 -7.79 -6.94
C LEU A 175 -12.88 -7.15 -8.08
N ALA A 176 -11.54 -7.15 -7.96
CA ALA A 176 -10.62 -6.86 -9.06
C ALA A 176 -10.55 -8.06 -9.99
N LEU A 177 -10.72 -7.81 -11.29
CA LEU A 177 -10.62 -8.83 -12.33
C LEU A 177 -9.26 -8.87 -13.00
N ASP A 178 -8.64 -7.68 -13.20
CA ASP A 178 -7.36 -7.55 -13.89
C ASP A 178 -6.64 -6.26 -13.51
N PHE A 179 -5.30 -6.28 -13.62
CA PHE A 179 -4.42 -5.13 -13.47
C PHE A 179 -3.54 -4.98 -14.70
N SER A 180 -3.57 -3.82 -15.35
CA SER A 180 -2.85 -3.59 -16.60
C SER A 180 -2.15 -2.24 -16.62
N ARG A 181 -0.96 -2.19 -17.24
CA ARG A 181 -0.30 -0.94 -17.63
C ARG A 181 -0.76 -0.44 -18.99
N LYS A 182 -1.28 -1.34 -19.82
CA LYS A 182 -1.86 -1.01 -21.12
C LYS A 182 -3.23 -0.37 -20.95
N ASP A 183 -3.70 0.29 -22.00
CA ASP A 183 -5.07 0.77 -22.06
C ASP A 183 -6.04 -0.40 -22.18
N ILE A 184 -6.91 -0.53 -21.20
CA ILE A 184 -8.00 -1.52 -21.14
C ILE A 184 -9.39 -0.86 -21.09
N SER A 185 -9.48 0.44 -21.39
CA SER A 185 -10.75 1.20 -21.35
C SER A 185 -11.79 0.67 -22.33
N LYS A 186 -11.34 0.13 -23.47
CA LYS A 186 -12.20 -0.48 -24.49
C LYS A 186 -12.79 -1.83 -24.07
N GLU A 187 -12.21 -2.49 -23.06
CA GLU A 187 -12.66 -3.81 -22.60
C GLU A 187 -13.79 -3.73 -21.57
N SER A 188 -13.88 -2.63 -20.84
CA SER A 188 -14.87 -2.45 -19.79
C SER A 188 -15.05 -0.97 -19.43
N SER A 189 -16.27 -0.57 -19.05
CA SER A 189 -16.55 0.72 -18.42
C SER A 189 -16.11 0.80 -16.96
N ASN A 190 -15.73 -0.33 -16.35
CA ASN A 190 -15.35 -0.44 -14.95
C ASN A 190 -13.82 -0.49 -14.80
N VAL A 191 -13.13 0.52 -15.34
CA VAL A 191 -11.67 0.67 -15.29
C VAL A 191 -11.31 1.90 -14.47
N TYR A 192 -10.37 1.73 -13.55
CA TYR A 192 -9.97 2.74 -12.57
C TYR A 192 -8.45 2.84 -12.47
N HIS A 193 -7.94 3.97 -11.97
CA HIS A 193 -6.54 4.13 -11.60
C HIS A 193 -6.26 3.31 -10.32
N HIS A 194 -5.39 2.34 -10.39
CA HIS A 194 -4.95 1.57 -9.24
C HIS A 194 -3.97 2.38 -8.39
N ILE A 195 -4.28 2.53 -7.11
CA ILE A 195 -3.40 3.15 -6.12
C ILE A 195 -2.65 2.04 -5.39
N GLY A 196 -1.32 2.08 -5.47
CA GLY A 196 -0.41 1.00 -5.04
C GLY A 196 -0.34 0.73 -3.53
N ILE A 197 -1.39 1.01 -2.78
CA ILE A 197 -1.51 0.75 -1.35
C ILE A 197 -2.29 -0.55 -1.15
N TYR A 198 -1.77 -1.42 -0.29
CA TYR A 198 -2.36 -2.75 -0.09
C TYR A 198 -2.58 -3.03 1.40
N CYS A 199 -3.66 -3.75 1.69
CA CYS A 199 -3.88 -4.40 2.98
C CYS A 199 -3.89 -5.91 2.76
N TYR A 200 -2.99 -6.63 3.44
CA TYR A 200 -2.83 -8.08 3.35
C TYR A 200 -3.19 -8.75 4.66
N LYS A 201 -3.91 -9.88 4.63
CA LYS A 201 -3.80 -10.85 5.72
C LYS A 201 -2.37 -11.38 5.79
N VAL A 202 -1.80 -11.47 6.99
CA VAL A 202 -0.42 -11.97 7.18
C VAL A 202 -0.25 -13.39 6.64
N SER A 203 -1.25 -14.24 6.78
CA SER A 203 -1.24 -15.61 6.24
C SER A 203 -1.07 -15.66 4.72
N ILE A 204 -1.69 -14.70 4.02
CA ILE A 204 -1.62 -14.59 2.55
C ILE A 204 -0.29 -13.96 2.11
N LEU A 205 0.18 -12.93 2.80
CA LEU A 205 1.48 -12.33 2.53
C LEU A 205 2.60 -13.39 2.62
N LYS A 206 2.56 -14.26 3.62
CA LYS A 206 3.48 -15.40 3.77
C LYS A 206 3.42 -16.37 2.57
N LYS A 207 2.22 -16.71 2.11
CA LYS A 207 2.03 -17.58 0.94
C LYS A 207 2.58 -16.94 -0.33
N TYR A 208 2.23 -15.67 -0.58
CA TYR A 208 2.63 -14.95 -1.79
C TYR A 208 4.15 -14.91 -1.99
N VAL A 209 4.92 -14.65 -0.94
CA VAL A 209 6.39 -14.57 -1.01
C VAL A 209 7.03 -15.94 -1.16
N ASN A 210 6.41 -17.01 -0.64
CA ASN A 210 6.92 -18.37 -0.73
C ASN A 210 6.58 -19.11 -2.05
N LEU A 211 5.69 -18.52 -2.89
CA LEU A 211 5.34 -19.07 -4.21
C LEU A 211 6.35 -18.71 -5.32
N LYS A 212 7.43 -18.02 -4.99
CA LYS A 212 8.55 -17.66 -5.89
C LYS A 212 9.80 -18.40 -5.48
#